data_ffe8ef215820b2266f2c613dc0f41fae
#
_entry.id   ffe8ef215820b2266f2c613dc0f41fae
#
_cell.length_a   1.000
_cell.length_b   1.000
_cell.length_c   1.000
_cell.angle_alpha   90.00
_cell.angle_beta   90.00
_cell.angle_gamma   90.00
#
_symmetry.space_group_name_H-M   'P 1'
#
loop_
_entity.id
_entity.type
_entity.pdbx_description
1 polymer ?
#
loop_
_entity_poly.entity_id
_entity_poly.type
_entity_poly.pdbx_seq_one_letter_code
_entity_poly.pdbx_strand_id
1 'polypeptide(L)'
;MKNELLEQIKEIAPKLLNLEELWTQRNQHYHTFLSLGFPNNKIEQWRQTPIDEVMNKDFHYVINNSPIQIEKIQKYLTCTIENFEKYLFLIHNGSYIYTDQPIYHDEDTGLLAGSLRHAFVLFPEIFNKYFDTIADPTYNGFVALNMSLASSGFFMYIPAGMKVNIPIQLINYSDGDDNPFVQSRNIIIIDDDAEVTFLQCDDTYQANDNSFSNILTEFYLGKNAKLYHYKLQNKSNNSSLINTMFFKLKGSSFMHSLTLTYNGGFIRNESIIDMDEPGAEAKMYGLGLIDRTQIIENLGFIHHNAENCNSYQAFKNIIDEKGRGLFNGHITVMPGAQKTNAYQIARNILLTADARVFVKPFLEIYADDVKCSHGSSIGKLDDDALFYLMQRGICERNAKLLLMYAFTNDIIEEIHIEDLKRQTIGMINRRLNGELTSCDQCVLGCTKFEIPGLDFDKMN
;
A
#
# COMPACT_ATOMS: atom_id res chain seq x y z
N MET A 1 -15.83 -7.36 21.50
CA MET A 1 -14.91 -7.59 20.33
C MET A 1 -13.85 -6.49 20.22
N LYS A 2 -14.11 -5.26 19.77
CA LYS A 2 -13.09 -4.16 19.79
C LYS A 2 -12.50 -3.91 21.19
N ASN A 3 -13.33 -3.95 22.24
CA ASN A 3 -12.89 -3.83 23.63
C ASN A 3 -12.10 -5.05 24.11
N GLU A 4 -12.42 -6.24 23.66
CA GLU A 4 -11.69 -7.48 23.99
C GLU A 4 -10.29 -7.47 23.40
N LEU A 5 -10.14 -7.06 22.13
CA LEU A 5 -8.82 -6.85 21.54
C LEU A 5 -8.03 -5.80 22.31
N LEU A 6 -8.67 -4.71 22.76
CA LEU A 6 -8.02 -3.68 23.58
C LEU A 6 -7.54 -4.25 24.93
N GLU A 7 -8.34 -5.10 25.59
CA GLU A 7 -7.92 -5.74 26.85
C GLU A 7 -6.79 -6.74 26.63
N GLN A 8 -6.81 -7.51 25.53
CA GLN A 8 -5.69 -8.37 25.15
C GLN A 8 -4.41 -7.54 24.93
N ILE A 9 -4.50 -6.41 24.22
CA ILE A 9 -3.36 -5.49 24.00
C ILE A 9 -2.80 -4.99 25.34
N LYS A 10 -3.67 -4.58 26.27
CA LYS A 10 -3.24 -4.12 27.60
C LYS A 10 -2.54 -5.22 28.42
N GLU A 11 -2.98 -6.45 28.29
CA GLU A 11 -2.36 -7.60 28.97
C GLU A 11 -0.99 -7.98 28.37
N ILE A 12 -0.88 -7.88 27.04
CA ILE A 12 0.31 -8.28 26.30
C ILE A 12 1.39 -7.18 26.30
N ALA A 13 0.99 -5.91 26.24
CA ALA A 13 1.91 -4.78 26.11
C ALA A 13 3.04 -4.77 27.15
N PRO A 14 2.80 -4.98 28.47
CA PRO A 14 3.88 -5.02 29.46
C PRO A 14 4.91 -6.12 29.18
N LYS A 15 4.48 -7.24 28.61
CA LYS A 15 5.39 -8.35 28.28
C LYS A 15 6.28 -8.01 27.08
N LEU A 16 5.70 -7.39 26.04
CA LEU A 16 6.44 -7.01 24.83
C LEU A 16 7.36 -5.82 25.07
N LEU A 17 6.91 -4.83 25.85
CA LEU A 17 7.66 -3.63 26.13
C LEU A 17 8.89 -3.89 27.04
N ASN A 18 8.84 -4.86 27.94
CA ASN A 18 9.92 -5.18 28.85
C ASN A 18 11.09 -5.97 28.23
N LEU A 19 10.97 -6.42 26.99
CA LEU A 19 11.94 -7.33 26.37
C LEU A 19 13.03 -6.63 25.55
N GLU A 20 12.98 -5.31 25.35
CA GLU A 20 13.86 -4.63 24.39
C GLU A 20 14.48 -3.33 24.91
N GLU A 21 15.69 -3.02 24.41
CA GLU A 21 16.44 -1.78 24.74
C GLU A 21 15.75 -0.50 24.22
N LEU A 22 14.80 -0.61 23.28
CA LEU A 22 13.95 0.50 22.78
C LEU A 22 12.75 0.79 23.69
N TRP A 23 12.75 0.27 24.89
CA TRP A 23 11.61 0.32 25.81
C TRP A 23 11.05 1.74 26.05
N THR A 24 11.90 2.75 26.17
CA THR A 24 11.45 4.11 26.49
C THR A 24 10.59 4.70 25.38
N GLN A 25 11.04 4.64 24.12
CA GLN A 25 10.29 5.17 22.97
C GLN A 25 9.01 4.37 22.74
N ARG A 26 9.10 3.05 22.74
CA ARG A 26 7.95 2.17 22.56
C ARG A 26 6.88 2.37 23.64
N ASN A 27 7.30 2.58 24.89
CA ASN A 27 6.38 2.85 25.99
C ASN A 27 5.69 4.23 25.83
N GLN A 28 6.39 5.26 25.33
CA GLN A 28 5.76 6.54 25.01
C GLN A 28 4.69 6.38 23.92
N HIS A 29 4.98 5.62 22.85
CA HIS A 29 4.00 5.33 21.78
C HIS A 29 2.80 4.55 22.29
N TYR A 30 3.01 3.62 23.24
CA TYR A 30 1.92 2.91 23.89
C TYR A 30 1.01 3.85 24.71
N HIS A 31 1.57 4.79 25.45
CA HIS A 31 0.76 5.82 26.12
C HIS A 31 0.01 6.72 25.13
N THR A 32 0.62 7.05 23.99
CA THR A 32 -0.06 7.75 22.89
C THR A 32 -1.24 6.94 22.37
N PHE A 33 -1.06 5.63 22.13
CA PHE A 33 -2.15 4.75 21.76
C PHE A 33 -3.29 4.71 22.78
N LEU A 34 -2.96 4.59 24.07
CA LEU A 34 -3.98 4.59 25.14
C LEU A 34 -4.76 5.89 25.20
N SER A 35 -4.14 7.02 24.86
CA SER A 35 -4.77 8.34 24.79
C SER A 35 -5.68 8.48 23.57
N LEU A 36 -5.23 8.05 22.40
CA LEU A 36 -5.97 8.16 21.13
C LEU A 36 -7.06 7.08 20.99
N GLY A 37 -6.75 5.86 21.43
CA GLY A 37 -7.56 4.67 21.18
C GLY A 37 -7.64 4.32 19.70
N PHE A 38 -8.43 3.31 19.37
CA PHE A 38 -8.75 3.02 17.97
C PHE A 38 -9.63 4.12 17.38
N PRO A 39 -9.38 4.53 16.12
CA PRO A 39 -10.20 5.52 15.45
C PRO A 39 -11.69 5.15 15.42
N ASN A 40 -12.53 6.16 15.26
CA ASN A 40 -13.98 6.02 15.15
C ASN A 40 -14.56 7.05 14.17
N ASN A 41 -15.84 6.93 13.85
CA ASN A 41 -16.52 7.78 12.87
C ASN A 41 -16.73 9.27 13.30
N LYS A 42 -16.36 9.65 14.52
CA LYS A 42 -16.36 11.05 14.97
C LYS A 42 -15.13 11.81 14.44
N ILE A 43 -14.07 11.09 14.13
CA ILE A 43 -12.86 11.66 13.53
C ILE A 43 -13.15 11.88 12.05
N GLU A 44 -12.89 13.08 11.53
CA GLU A 44 -13.26 13.47 10.17
C GLU A 44 -12.72 12.53 9.10
N GLN A 45 -11.44 12.13 9.20
CA GLN A 45 -10.78 11.23 8.26
C GLN A 45 -11.33 9.79 8.28
N TRP A 46 -12.10 9.43 9.34
CA TRP A 46 -12.70 8.12 9.55
C TRP A 46 -14.22 8.12 9.46
N ARG A 47 -14.84 9.29 9.16
CA ARG A 47 -16.30 9.45 9.17
C ARG A 47 -17.03 8.52 8.22
N GLN A 48 -16.43 8.25 7.05
CA GLN A 48 -17.01 7.38 6.03
C GLN A 48 -16.54 5.92 6.14
N THR A 49 -15.59 5.65 7.01
CA THR A 49 -15.01 4.33 7.24
C THR A 49 -15.86 3.55 8.24
N PRO A 50 -16.37 2.36 7.91
CA PRO A 50 -17.16 1.55 8.84
C PRO A 50 -16.26 0.79 9.83
N ILE A 51 -15.33 1.50 10.49
CA ILE A 51 -14.27 0.88 11.30
C ILE A 51 -14.84 0.06 12.46
N ASP A 52 -15.96 0.46 13.04
CA ASP A 52 -16.59 -0.30 14.13
C ASP A 52 -17.17 -1.63 13.61
N GLU A 53 -17.67 -1.68 12.36
CA GLU A 53 -18.14 -2.92 11.72
C GLU A 53 -16.95 -3.83 11.38
N VAL A 54 -15.88 -3.26 10.81
CA VAL A 54 -14.64 -3.97 10.47
C VAL A 54 -14.01 -4.60 11.71
N MET A 55 -13.96 -3.86 12.82
CA MET A 55 -13.40 -4.34 14.09
C MET A 55 -14.38 -5.14 14.94
N ASN A 56 -15.59 -5.39 14.46
CA ASN A 56 -16.60 -6.15 15.19
C ASN A 56 -16.46 -7.68 14.97
N LYS A 57 -15.24 -8.16 14.78
CA LYS A 57 -14.86 -9.58 14.79
C LYS A 57 -14.06 -9.87 16.05
N ASP A 58 -14.05 -11.13 16.45
CA ASP A 58 -13.26 -11.60 17.61
C ASP A 58 -11.79 -11.75 17.18
N PHE A 59 -11.10 -10.62 17.05
CA PHE A 59 -9.69 -10.60 16.73
C PHE A 59 -8.84 -10.93 17.93
N HIS A 60 -7.79 -11.73 17.73
CA HIS A 60 -6.75 -11.97 18.73
C HIS A 60 -5.40 -11.44 18.27
N TYR A 61 -4.68 -10.83 19.20
CA TYR A 61 -3.35 -10.28 18.93
C TYR A 61 -2.33 -11.40 18.77
N VAL A 62 -1.63 -11.42 17.63
CA VAL A 62 -0.62 -12.44 17.34
C VAL A 62 0.77 -11.97 17.75
N ILE A 63 1.37 -12.71 18.66
CA ILE A 63 2.82 -12.63 18.93
C ILE A 63 3.43 -13.83 18.21
N ASN A 64 3.96 -13.61 17.00
CA ASN A 64 4.42 -14.73 16.19
C ASN A 64 5.88 -15.05 16.49
N ASN A 65 6.12 -16.30 16.88
CA ASN A 65 7.46 -16.85 17.13
C ASN A 65 7.65 -18.23 16.46
N SER A 66 6.73 -18.66 15.61
CA SER A 66 6.81 -19.99 15.02
C SER A 66 7.62 -19.95 13.72
N PRO A 67 8.68 -20.77 13.58
CA PRO A 67 9.39 -20.92 12.33
C PRO A 67 8.47 -21.54 11.27
N ILE A 68 8.33 -20.88 10.12
CA ILE A 68 7.56 -21.38 8.99
C ILE A 68 8.50 -21.91 7.93
N GLN A 69 8.11 -23.01 7.29
CA GLN A 69 8.84 -23.56 6.16
C GLN A 69 8.55 -22.70 4.92
N ILE A 70 9.57 -21.97 4.45
CA ILE A 70 9.48 -21.06 3.29
C ILE A 70 8.96 -21.77 2.04
N GLU A 71 9.33 -23.05 1.84
CA GLU A 71 8.87 -23.86 0.70
C GLU A 71 7.34 -24.00 0.63
N LYS A 72 6.66 -23.98 1.80
CA LYS A 72 5.20 -24.02 1.85
C LYS A 72 4.59 -22.70 1.40
N ILE A 73 5.22 -21.58 1.71
CA ILE A 73 4.74 -20.24 1.35
C ILE A 73 4.98 -19.96 -0.14
N GLN A 74 6.17 -20.26 -0.67
CA GLN A 74 6.52 -19.97 -2.07
C GLN A 74 5.53 -20.56 -3.08
N LYS A 75 4.97 -21.74 -2.79
CA LYS A 75 3.99 -22.40 -3.66
C LYS A 75 2.70 -21.58 -3.86
N TYR A 76 2.39 -20.69 -2.94
CA TYR A 76 1.09 -19.99 -2.86
C TYR A 76 1.18 -18.47 -3.08
N LEU A 77 2.38 -17.95 -3.28
CA LEU A 77 2.57 -16.52 -3.53
C LEU A 77 2.05 -16.15 -4.92
N THR A 78 0.91 -15.49 -4.98
CA THR A 78 0.31 -15.00 -6.23
C THR A 78 1.01 -13.75 -6.76
N CYS A 79 1.71 -13.03 -5.90
CA CYS A 79 2.51 -11.84 -6.25
C CYS A 79 3.90 -12.15 -6.79
N THR A 80 4.29 -13.43 -6.97
CA THR A 80 5.58 -13.75 -7.57
C THR A 80 5.55 -13.49 -9.07
N ILE A 81 6.40 -12.59 -9.53
CA ILE A 81 6.62 -12.36 -10.97
C ILE A 81 7.55 -13.48 -11.46
N GLU A 82 7.04 -14.32 -12.38
CA GLU A 82 7.83 -15.40 -12.97
C GLU A 82 8.97 -14.83 -13.83
N ASN A 83 10.13 -15.48 -13.77
CA ASN A 83 11.35 -15.12 -14.54
C ASN A 83 11.88 -13.69 -14.31
N PHE A 84 11.50 -13.05 -13.21
CA PHE A 84 11.94 -11.71 -12.84
C PHE A 84 13.03 -11.79 -11.78
N GLU A 85 14.21 -11.30 -12.10
CA GLU A 85 15.32 -11.23 -11.16
C GLU A 85 15.03 -10.21 -10.06
N LYS A 86 15.12 -10.63 -8.78
CA LYS A 86 14.80 -9.80 -7.63
C LYS A 86 15.45 -10.32 -6.36
N TYR A 87 15.67 -9.43 -5.41
CA TYR A 87 15.89 -9.81 -4.02
C TYR A 87 14.52 -10.00 -3.35
N LEU A 88 14.24 -11.20 -2.86
CA LEU A 88 12.94 -11.55 -2.28
C LEU A 88 13.02 -11.68 -0.76
N PHE A 89 12.17 -10.93 -0.06
CA PHE A 89 12.02 -10.94 1.39
C PHE A 89 10.56 -11.22 1.77
N LEU A 90 10.36 -11.91 2.90
CA LEU A 90 9.05 -12.39 3.32
C LEU A 90 8.73 -11.96 4.75
N ILE A 91 7.51 -11.50 4.96
CA ILE A 91 6.88 -11.35 6.27
C ILE A 91 5.65 -12.26 6.31
N HIS A 92 5.52 -13.06 7.35
CA HIS A 92 4.34 -13.89 7.58
C HIS A 92 3.70 -13.52 8.92
N ASN A 93 2.41 -13.21 8.90
CA ASN A 93 1.65 -12.79 10.07
C ASN A 93 2.42 -11.77 10.95
N GLY A 94 3.01 -10.76 10.32
CA GLY A 94 3.78 -9.71 10.97
C GLY A 94 5.22 -10.06 11.33
N SER A 95 5.66 -11.31 11.19
CA SER A 95 7.02 -11.76 11.50
C SER A 95 7.88 -11.91 10.25
N TYR A 96 9.07 -11.32 10.27
CA TYR A 96 10.05 -11.49 9.19
C TYR A 96 10.59 -12.93 9.16
N ILE A 97 10.63 -13.52 7.98
CA ILE A 97 11.05 -14.92 7.75
C ILE A 97 12.39 -14.94 7.05
N TYR A 98 13.32 -15.74 7.58
CA TYR A 98 14.64 -15.97 6.98
C TYR A 98 15.08 -17.43 7.18
N THR A 99 15.97 -17.91 6.31
CA THR A 99 16.55 -19.27 6.40
C THR A 99 17.89 -19.27 7.10
N ASP A 100 18.87 -18.56 6.53
CA ASP A 100 20.26 -18.63 6.96
C ASP A 100 20.72 -17.36 7.66
N GLN A 101 20.43 -16.20 7.04
CA GLN A 101 20.84 -14.90 7.55
C GLN A 101 19.62 -13.99 7.74
N PRO A 102 19.48 -13.36 8.92
CA PRO A 102 18.37 -12.46 9.19
C PRO A 102 18.46 -11.12 8.44
N ILE A 103 19.66 -10.73 8.01
CA ILE A 103 19.93 -9.54 7.20
C ILE A 103 20.89 -9.93 6.07
N TYR A 104 20.50 -9.58 4.86
CA TYR A 104 21.42 -9.52 3.73
C TYR A 104 22.30 -8.27 3.92
N HIS A 105 23.59 -8.46 3.93
CA HIS A 105 24.60 -7.41 3.98
C HIS A 105 25.61 -7.62 2.86
N ASP A 106 25.67 -6.67 1.95
CA ASP A 106 26.70 -6.61 0.93
C ASP A 106 27.87 -5.77 1.47
N GLU A 107 28.97 -6.42 1.86
CA GLU A 107 30.13 -5.77 2.47
C GLU A 107 30.83 -4.79 1.53
N ASP A 108 30.77 -5.02 0.21
CA ASP A 108 31.41 -4.16 -0.79
C ASP A 108 30.67 -2.84 -0.98
N THR A 109 29.34 -2.88 -0.94
CA THR A 109 28.48 -1.71 -1.18
C THR A 109 27.89 -1.11 0.08
N GLY A 110 27.79 -1.89 1.16
CA GLY A 110 27.11 -1.49 2.40
C GLY A 110 25.58 -1.60 2.35
N LEU A 111 25.00 -2.23 1.32
CA LEU A 111 23.56 -2.49 1.23
C LEU A 111 23.11 -3.41 2.37
N LEU A 112 22.05 -3.01 3.06
CA LEU A 112 21.42 -3.81 4.09
C LEU A 112 19.94 -4.05 3.73
N ALA A 113 19.47 -5.30 3.84
CA ALA A 113 18.06 -5.63 3.67
C ALA A 113 17.69 -6.87 4.50
N GLY A 114 16.64 -6.78 5.32
CA GLY A 114 16.24 -7.94 6.13
C GLY A 114 15.43 -7.59 7.38
N SER A 115 15.66 -8.33 8.45
CA SER A 115 14.93 -8.21 9.70
C SER A 115 15.16 -6.87 10.41
N LEU A 116 14.08 -6.15 10.69
CA LEU A 116 14.10 -4.90 11.46
C LEU A 116 14.78 -5.09 12.83
N ARG A 117 14.45 -6.19 13.52
CA ARG A 117 15.01 -6.49 14.84
C ARG A 117 16.52 -6.72 14.80
N HIS A 118 16.99 -7.45 13.79
CA HIS A 118 18.42 -7.70 13.66
C HIS A 118 19.18 -6.48 13.15
N ALA A 119 18.55 -5.60 12.38
CA ALA A 119 19.15 -4.31 12.01
C ALA A 119 19.47 -3.46 13.24
N PHE A 120 18.56 -3.40 14.20
CA PHE A 120 18.79 -2.72 15.48
C PHE A 120 20.01 -3.28 16.23
N VAL A 121 20.16 -4.61 16.29
CA VAL A 121 21.24 -5.26 17.05
C VAL A 121 22.59 -5.20 16.32
N LEU A 122 22.59 -5.42 15.01
CA LEU A 122 23.82 -5.60 14.22
C LEU A 122 24.35 -4.28 13.63
N PHE A 123 23.46 -3.31 13.37
CA PHE A 123 23.79 -2.02 12.73
C PHE A 123 23.18 -0.82 13.50
N PRO A 124 23.43 -0.70 14.82
CA PRO A 124 22.76 0.27 15.66
C PRO A 124 23.03 1.74 15.26
N GLU A 125 24.20 2.04 14.69
CA GLU A 125 24.54 3.41 14.26
C GLU A 125 23.65 3.85 13.09
N ILE A 126 23.42 3.00 12.10
CA ILE A 126 22.55 3.28 10.97
C ILE A 126 21.09 3.28 11.44
N PHE A 127 20.70 2.26 12.20
CA PHE A 127 19.32 2.12 12.68
C PHE A 127 18.87 3.31 13.50
N ASN A 128 19.62 3.70 14.52
CA ASN A 128 19.24 4.77 15.45
C ASN A 128 19.22 6.16 14.81
N LYS A 129 19.91 6.36 13.69
CA LYS A 129 19.86 7.61 12.93
C LYS A 129 18.46 7.88 12.36
N TYR A 130 17.70 6.84 12.03
CA TYR A 130 16.42 6.96 11.33
C TYR A 130 15.22 6.46 12.13
N PHE A 131 15.45 5.64 13.16
CA PHE A 131 14.37 5.10 13.99
C PHE A 131 13.61 6.21 14.70
N ASP A 132 12.27 6.18 14.66
CA ASP A 132 11.36 7.19 15.24
C ASP A 132 11.55 8.62 14.72
N THR A 133 12.09 8.80 13.50
CA THR A 133 12.29 10.13 12.90
C THR A 133 11.38 10.42 11.72
N ILE A 134 10.60 9.44 11.26
CA ILE A 134 9.82 9.52 10.03
C ILE A 134 8.32 9.53 10.32
N ALA A 135 7.80 8.49 10.96
CA ALA A 135 6.39 8.39 11.30
C ALA A 135 6.05 9.23 12.56
N ASP A 136 4.85 9.83 12.56
CA ASP A 136 4.30 10.53 13.71
C ASP A 136 3.35 9.62 14.51
N PRO A 137 3.68 9.22 15.74
CA PRO A 137 2.82 8.37 16.55
C PRO A 137 1.47 9.02 16.92
N THR A 138 1.36 10.35 16.80
CA THR A 138 0.12 11.06 17.08
C THR A 138 -0.87 11.09 15.92
N TYR A 139 -0.46 10.61 14.74
CA TYR A 139 -1.27 10.61 13.53
C TYR A 139 -2.61 9.87 13.71
N ASN A 140 -2.57 8.65 14.23
CA ASN A 140 -3.76 7.91 14.68
C ASN A 140 -3.39 6.73 15.60
N GLY A 141 -4.40 6.12 16.24
CA GLY A 141 -4.18 5.03 17.17
C GLY A 141 -3.58 3.76 16.55
N PHE A 142 -3.78 3.48 15.25
CA PHE A 142 -3.15 2.32 14.60
C PHE A 142 -1.65 2.53 14.40
N VAL A 143 -1.23 3.75 14.06
CA VAL A 143 0.19 4.11 13.97
C VAL A 143 0.85 4.03 15.35
N ALA A 144 0.25 4.65 16.37
CA ALA A 144 0.76 4.59 17.75
C ALA A 144 0.90 3.16 18.26
N LEU A 145 -0.10 2.30 18.00
CA LEU A 145 -0.10 0.89 18.37
C LEU A 145 1.01 0.12 17.64
N ASN A 146 1.18 0.37 16.34
CA ASN A 146 2.22 -0.28 15.55
C ASN A 146 3.60 0.10 16.05
N MET A 147 3.88 1.40 16.22
CA MET A 147 5.17 1.90 16.72
C MET A 147 5.50 1.39 18.13
N SER A 148 4.48 1.09 18.94
CA SER A 148 4.67 0.55 20.30
C SER A 148 4.89 -0.96 20.33
N LEU A 149 4.09 -1.74 19.61
CA LEU A 149 3.99 -3.19 19.82
C LEU A 149 4.42 -4.05 18.62
N ALA A 150 4.68 -3.47 17.43
CA ALA A 150 5.22 -4.26 16.33
C ALA A 150 6.61 -4.79 16.70
N SER A 151 6.73 -6.11 16.88
CA SER A 151 7.97 -6.77 17.32
C SER A 151 8.86 -7.22 16.17
N SER A 152 8.36 -7.12 14.93
CA SER A 152 9.05 -7.56 13.72
C SER A 152 8.69 -6.69 12.52
N GLY A 153 9.43 -6.85 11.45
CA GLY A 153 9.26 -6.13 10.20
C GLY A 153 10.51 -6.17 9.34
N PHE A 154 10.56 -5.28 8.37
CA PHE A 154 11.63 -5.19 7.39
C PHE A 154 12.44 -3.91 7.54
N PHE A 155 13.74 -4.03 7.43
CA PHE A 155 14.68 -2.91 7.36
C PHE A 155 15.44 -2.95 6.04
N MET A 156 15.58 -1.79 5.39
CA MET A 156 16.39 -1.64 4.19
C MET A 156 17.17 -0.32 4.27
N TYR A 157 18.45 -0.40 3.98
CA TYR A 157 19.33 0.76 3.84
C TYR A 157 20.10 0.67 2.53
N ILE A 158 19.89 1.66 1.67
CA ILE A 158 20.61 1.84 0.42
C ILE A 158 21.62 2.97 0.63
N PRO A 159 22.92 2.67 0.62
CA PRO A 159 23.98 3.65 0.85
C PRO A 159 24.00 4.78 -0.19
N ALA A 160 24.56 5.93 0.22
CA ALA A 160 24.67 7.10 -0.63
C ALA A 160 25.38 6.78 -1.97
N GLY A 161 24.82 7.30 -3.06
CA GLY A 161 25.33 7.12 -4.43
C GLY A 161 25.09 5.74 -5.04
N MET A 162 24.52 4.78 -4.30
CA MET A 162 24.25 3.43 -4.81
C MET A 162 23.03 3.39 -5.72
N LYS A 163 23.16 2.74 -6.88
CA LYS A 163 22.03 2.40 -7.75
C LYS A 163 21.79 0.90 -7.72
N VAL A 164 20.63 0.51 -7.20
CA VAL A 164 20.24 -0.91 -7.09
C VAL A 164 19.53 -1.31 -8.38
N ASN A 165 20.22 -2.05 -9.24
CA ASN A 165 19.69 -2.46 -10.55
C ASN A 165 18.66 -3.60 -10.46
N ILE A 166 18.80 -4.46 -9.46
CA ILE A 166 17.90 -5.59 -9.22
C ILE A 166 16.83 -5.14 -8.23
N PRO A 167 15.55 -5.15 -8.61
CA PRO A 167 14.47 -4.76 -7.71
C PRO A 167 14.43 -5.57 -6.41
N ILE A 168 14.06 -4.90 -5.33
CA ILE A 168 13.87 -5.51 -4.01
C ILE A 168 12.37 -5.73 -3.81
N GLN A 169 11.96 -6.96 -3.53
CA GLN A 169 10.57 -7.34 -3.29
C GLN A 169 10.37 -7.79 -1.85
N LEU A 170 9.43 -7.15 -1.15
CA LEU A 170 8.92 -7.56 0.15
C LEU A 170 7.49 -8.08 -0.01
N ILE A 171 7.23 -9.31 0.42
CA ILE A 171 5.88 -9.86 0.45
C ILE A 171 5.42 -9.97 1.90
N ASN A 172 4.35 -9.27 2.24
CA ASN A 172 3.61 -9.43 3.48
C ASN A 172 2.52 -10.46 3.23
N TYR A 173 2.69 -11.59 3.83
CA TYR A 173 1.79 -12.72 3.70
C TYR A 173 1.01 -12.90 5.00
N SER A 174 -0.31 -13.06 4.91
CA SER A 174 -1.14 -13.39 6.07
C SER A 174 -1.99 -14.62 5.80
N ASP A 175 -2.14 -15.42 6.84
CA ASP A 175 -3.09 -16.52 6.89
C ASP A 175 -3.66 -16.68 8.30
N GLY A 176 -4.87 -17.21 8.40
CA GLY A 176 -5.49 -17.53 9.68
C GLY A 176 -7.01 -17.55 9.60
N ASP A 177 -7.58 -18.64 10.11
CA ASP A 177 -9.03 -18.85 10.13
C ASP A 177 -9.69 -18.26 11.39
N ASP A 178 -8.91 -17.93 12.41
CA ASP A 178 -9.32 -17.50 13.75
C ASP A 178 -9.12 -16.02 14.04
N ASN A 179 -9.25 -15.18 13.00
CA ASN A 179 -9.19 -13.73 13.07
C ASN A 179 -7.90 -13.16 13.71
N PRO A 180 -6.69 -13.48 13.20
CA PRO A 180 -5.46 -12.93 13.75
C PRO A 180 -5.36 -11.41 13.51
N PHE A 181 -5.03 -10.65 14.56
CA PHE A 181 -4.62 -9.27 14.48
C PHE A 181 -3.10 -9.20 14.44
N VAL A 182 -2.54 -8.83 13.30
CA VAL A 182 -1.10 -8.85 13.05
C VAL A 182 -0.54 -7.45 12.80
N GLN A 183 0.69 -7.22 13.22
CA GLN A 183 1.39 -5.96 12.98
C GLN A 183 2.78 -6.20 12.41
N SER A 184 3.20 -5.32 11.50
CA SER A 184 4.59 -5.22 11.04
C SER A 184 4.98 -3.77 10.85
N ARG A 185 6.25 -3.45 11.15
CA ARG A 185 6.84 -2.13 10.94
C ARG A 185 8.03 -2.26 9.99
N ASN A 186 8.03 -1.46 8.93
CA ASN A 186 9.09 -1.49 7.92
C ASN A 186 9.77 -0.12 7.86
N ILE A 187 11.10 -0.09 7.81
CA ILE A 187 11.89 1.15 7.70
C ILE A 187 12.80 1.02 6.48
N ILE A 188 12.63 1.93 5.54
CA ILE A 188 13.28 1.93 4.22
C ILE A 188 14.03 3.23 4.06
N ILE A 189 15.35 3.16 3.98
CA ILE A 189 16.25 4.30 3.87
C ILE A 189 16.93 4.27 2.51
N ILE A 190 16.72 5.31 1.72
CA ILE A 190 17.43 5.56 0.46
C ILE A 190 18.26 6.82 0.70
N ASP A 191 19.58 6.63 0.92
CA ASP A 191 20.46 7.74 1.30
C ASP A 191 20.76 8.66 0.10
N ASP A 192 21.55 9.71 0.27
CA ASP A 192 21.79 10.74 -0.75
C ASP A 192 22.27 10.14 -2.07
N ASP A 193 21.75 10.63 -3.20
CA ASP A 193 22.10 10.21 -4.57
C ASP A 193 21.83 8.70 -4.87
N ALA A 194 21.15 7.98 -3.98
CA ALA A 194 20.84 6.56 -4.16
C ALA A 194 19.56 6.35 -4.99
N GLU A 195 19.47 5.19 -5.66
CA GLU A 195 18.30 4.83 -6.48
C GLU A 195 17.92 3.37 -6.28
N VAL A 196 16.60 3.12 -6.07
CA VAL A 196 16.08 1.76 -5.88
C VAL A 196 14.67 1.62 -6.43
N THR A 197 14.38 0.40 -6.93
CA THR A 197 13.03 -0.07 -7.18
C THR A 197 12.61 -1.02 -6.08
N PHE A 198 11.50 -0.69 -5.39
CA PHE A 198 10.97 -1.48 -4.28
C PHE A 198 9.54 -1.93 -4.57
N LEU A 199 9.33 -3.25 -4.58
CA LEU A 199 8.02 -3.89 -4.72
C LEU A 199 7.55 -4.35 -3.35
N GLN A 200 6.36 -3.93 -2.95
CA GLN A 200 5.72 -4.37 -1.71
C GLN A 200 4.38 -5.03 -2.04
N CYS A 201 4.24 -6.29 -1.66
CA CYS A 201 3.01 -7.06 -1.89
C CYS A 201 2.32 -7.40 -0.58
N ASP A 202 0.98 -7.28 -0.55
CA ASP A 202 0.15 -7.82 0.52
C ASP A 202 -0.70 -8.95 -0.08
N ASP A 203 -0.48 -10.17 0.39
CA ASP A 203 -1.12 -11.37 -0.15
C ASP A 203 -1.71 -12.26 0.96
N THR A 204 -2.64 -13.13 0.61
CA THR A 204 -3.20 -14.14 1.50
C THR A 204 -3.19 -15.52 0.85
N TYR A 205 -2.97 -16.55 1.67
CA TYR A 205 -2.90 -17.93 1.21
C TYR A 205 -4.26 -18.57 0.97
N GLN A 206 -5.21 -18.29 1.86
CA GLN A 206 -6.51 -18.95 1.85
C GLN A 206 -7.63 -17.98 1.50
N ALA A 207 -8.62 -18.48 0.74
CA ALA A 207 -9.84 -17.72 0.46
C ALA A 207 -10.58 -17.28 1.73
N ASN A 208 -10.43 -18.03 2.82
CA ASN A 208 -11.11 -17.81 4.09
C ASN A 208 -10.23 -17.07 5.13
N ASP A 209 -9.09 -16.49 4.73
CA ASP A 209 -8.30 -15.67 5.64
C ASP A 209 -9.14 -14.50 6.18
N ASN A 210 -9.25 -14.43 7.50
CA ASN A 210 -9.97 -13.40 8.26
C ASN A 210 -9.03 -12.45 8.98
N SER A 211 -7.76 -12.41 8.62
CA SER A 211 -6.76 -11.58 9.30
C SER A 211 -7.09 -10.09 9.26
N PHE A 212 -6.68 -9.39 10.31
CA PHE A 212 -6.57 -7.94 10.34
C PHE A 212 -5.09 -7.57 10.40
N SER A 213 -4.59 -6.97 9.34
CA SER A 213 -3.18 -6.53 9.25
C SER A 213 -3.09 -5.02 9.49
N ASN A 214 -2.22 -4.59 10.41
CA ASN A 214 -1.84 -3.20 10.64
C ASN A 214 -0.37 -3.03 10.26
N ILE A 215 -0.11 -2.49 9.07
CA ILE A 215 1.24 -2.36 8.51
C ILE A 215 1.64 -0.89 8.49
N LEU A 216 2.79 -0.59 9.08
CA LEU A 216 3.43 0.72 9.01
C LEU A 216 4.71 0.60 8.18
N THR A 217 4.88 1.46 7.17
CA THR A 217 6.11 1.56 6.39
C THR A 217 6.61 3.00 6.37
N GLU A 218 7.86 3.19 6.75
CA GLU A 218 8.53 4.47 6.84
C GLU A 218 9.60 4.57 5.76
N PHE A 219 9.54 5.61 4.93
CA PHE A 219 10.50 5.85 3.86
C PHE A 219 11.24 7.15 4.12
N TYR A 220 12.57 7.09 4.13
CA TYR A 220 13.44 8.25 4.10
C TYR A 220 14.15 8.31 2.74
N LEU A 221 14.02 9.44 2.05
CA LEU A 221 14.71 9.72 0.80
C LEU A 221 15.69 10.88 1.03
N GLY A 222 16.98 10.59 0.95
CA GLY A 222 18.05 11.58 1.01
C GLY A 222 18.04 12.53 -0.18
N LYS A 223 18.99 13.47 -0.25
CA LYS A 223 19.11 14.42 -1.35
C LYS A 223 19.37 13.71 -2.67
N ASN A 224 18.66 14.10 -3.74
CA ASN A 224 18.72 13.50 -5.08
C ASN A 224 18.38 11.98 -5.08
N ALA A 225 17.92 11.40 -3.98
CA ALA A 225 17.54 9.99 -3.93
C ALA A 225 16.31 9.72 -4.79
N LYS A 226 16.24 8.51 -5.38
CA LYS A 226 15.12 8.11 -6.24
C LYS A 226 14.52 6.79 -5.77
N LEU A 227 13.20 6.82 -5.58
CA LEU A 227 12.41 5.64 -5.23
C LEU A 227 11.34 5.37 -6.30
N TYR A 228 11.36 4.16 -6.86
CA TYR A 228 10.25 3.59 -7.62
C TYR A 228 9.58 2.53 -6.76
N HIS A 229 8.43 2.87 -6.19
CA HIS A 229 7.68 2.00 -5.28
C HIS A 229 6.41 1.47 -5.96
N TYR A 230 6.24 0.15 -5.93
CA TYR A 230 5.05 -0.53 -6.45
C TYR A 230 4.42 -1.36 -5.33
N LYS A 231 3.19 -1.00 -4.95
CA LYS A 231 2.40 -1.70 -3.93
C LYS A 231 1.31 -2.52 -4.59
N LEU A 232 1.35 -3.84 -4.42
CA LEU A 232 0.38 -4.77 -4.97
C LEU A 232 -0.42 -5.39 -3.84
N GLN A 233 -1.76 -5.35 -3.93
CA GLN A 233 -2.64 -5.84 -2.88
C GLN A 233 -3.64 -6.84 -3.45
N ASN A 234 -3.55 -8.10 -2.99
CA ASN A 234 -4.44 -9.18 -3.39
C ASN A 234 -4.78 -10.04 -2.18
N LYS A 235 -5.61 -9.50 -1.30
CA LYS A 235 -6.01 -10.14 -0.06
C LYS A 235 -7.37 -10.84 -0.17
N SER A 236 -7.65 -11.76 0.75
CA SER A 236 -8.97 -12.37 0.88
C SER A 236 -10.08 -11.32 1.07
N ASN A 237 -11.27 -11.62 0.56
CA ASN A 237 -12.46 -10.78 0.75
C ASN A 237 -12.93 -10.69 2.21
N ASN A 238 -12.44 -11.55 3.09
CA ASN A 238 -12.77 -11.54 4.51
C ASN A 238 -11.72 -10.83 5.36
N SER A 239 -10.54 -10.55 4.80
CA SER A 239 -9.44 -9.92 5.51
C SER A 239 -9.58 -8.40 5.55
N SER A 240 -8.89 -7.80 6.50
CA SER A 240 -8.80 -6.36 6.68
C SER A 240 -7.33 -5.92 6.69
N LEU A 241 -7.06 -4.76 6.09
CA LEU A 241 -5.73 -4.18 6.05
C LEU A 241 -5.80 -2.67 6.30
N ILE A 242 -5.03 -2.21 7.28
CA ILE A 242 -4.63 -0.81 7.38
C ILE A 242 -3.16 -0.74 7.02
N ASN A 243 -2.85 -0.02 5.97
CA ASN A 243 -1.52 0.17 5.43
C ASN A 243 -1.19 1.66 5.48
N THR A 244 -0.36 2.07 6.43
CA THR A 244 0.06 3.46 6.58
C THR A 244 1.52 3.61 6.15
N MET A 245 1.77 4.55 5.26
CA MET A 245 3.10 4.83 4.72
C MET A 245 3.45 6.29 4.97
N PHE A 246 4.61 6.52 5.58
CA PHE A 246 5.20 7.85 5.73
C PHE A 246 6.40 8.00 4.82
N PHE A 247 6.46 9.10 4.08
CA PHE A 247 7.57 9.43 3.20
C PHE A 247 8.15 10.77 3.59
N LYS A 248 9.44 10.77 3.90
CA LYS A 248 10.20 11.99 4.21
C LYS A 248 11.18 12.28 3.08
N LEU A 249 10.92 13.32 2.31
CA LEU A 249 11.65 13.67 1.09
C LEU A 249 12.60 14.84 1.33
N LYS A 250 13.88 14.64 1.07
CA LYS A 250 14.93 15.65 1.12
C LYS A 250 15.16 16.30 -0.25
N GLY A 251 16.05 17.30 -0.32
CA GLY A 251 16.23 18.15 -1.47
C GLY A 251 16.42 17.41 -2.80
N SER A 252 15.66 17.79 -3.82
CA SER A 252 15.69 17.20 -5.17
C SER A 252 15.48 15.68 -5.21
N SER A 253 14.95 15.08 -4.15
CA SER A 253 14.59 13.67 -4.16
C SER A 253 13.35 13.42 -5.02
N PHE A 254 13.25 12.22 -5.57
CA PHE A 254 12.17 11.79 -6.44
C PHE A 254 11.50 10.53 -5.88
N MET A 255 10.19 10.59 -5.70
CA MET A 255 9.36 9.46 -5.32
C MET A 255 8.31 9.19 -6.41
N HIS A 256 8.28 7.97 -6.91
CA HIS A 256 7.18 7.41 -7.69
C HIS A 256 6.57 6.26 -6.91
N SER A 257 5.32 6.38 -6.50
CA SER A 257 4.61 5.32 -5.77
C SER A 257 3.30 4.97 -6.46
N LEU A 258 3.11 3.70 -6.79
CA LEU A 258 1.92 3.20 -7.45
C LEU A 258 1.31 2.06 -6.62
N THR A 259 0.04 2.21 -6.22
CA THR A 259 -0.71 1.20 -5.45
C THR A 259 -1.79 0.56 -6.31
N LEU A 260 -1.73 -0.75 -6.47
CA LEU A 260 -2.69 -1.56 -7.20
C LEU A 260 -3.45 -2.47 -6.22
N THR A 261 -4.75 -2.25 -6.07
CA THR A 261 -5.60 -3.07 -5.22
C THR A 261 -6.51 -3.92 -6.09
N TYR A 262 -6.20 -5.20 -6.16
CA TYR A 262 -6.97 -6.16 -6.96
C TYR A 262 -8.09 -6.81 -6.16
N ASN A 263 -7.87 -7.05 -4.86
CA ASN A 263 -8.80 -7.78 -4.01
C ASN A 263 -8.57 -7.48 -2.53
N GLY A 264 -9.60 -7.63 -1.69
CA GLY A 264 -9.53 -7.45 -0.24
C GLY A 264 -10.88 -7.05 0.35
N GLY A 265 -11.21 -7.51 1.55
CA GLY A 265 -12.50 -7.19 2.18
C GLY A 265 -12.60 -5.72 2.61
N PHE A 266 -11.65 -5.30 3.43
CA PHE A 266 -11.45 -3.91 3.81
C PHE A 266 -9.98 -3.56 3.67
N ILE A 267 -9.67 -2.58 2.84
CA ILE A 267 -8.31 -2.06 2.68
C ILE A 267 -8.34 -0.53 2.82
N ARG A 268 -7.53 -0.03 3.74
CA ARG A 268 -7.29 1.40 3.90
C ARG A 268 -5.82 1.70 3.71
N ASN A 269 -5.49 2.43 2.66
CA ASN A 269 -4.16 2.92 2.35
C ASN A 269 -4.06 4.39 2.77
N GLU A 270 -3.11 4.71 3.61
CA GLU A 270 -2.78 6.08 4.02
C GLU A 270 -1.34 6.37 3.63
N SER A 271 -1.12 7.44 2.86
CA SER A 271 0.21 7.90 2.46
C SER A 271 0.40 9.33 2.91
N ILE A 272 1.38 9.56 3.78
CA ILE A 272 1.74 10.87 4.31
C ILE A 272 3.12 11.22 3.73
N ILE A 273 3.20 12.32 3.00
CA ILE A 273 4.40 12.71 2.25
C ILE A 273 4.82 14.11 2.70
N ASP A 274 5.98 14.19 3.34
CA ASP A 274 6.59 15.44 3.78
C ASP A 274 7.74 15.83 2.83
N MET A 275 7.57 16.93 2.10
CA MET A 275 8.57 17.49 1.20
C MET A 275 9.32 18.61 1.93
N ASP A 276 10.35 18.22 2.70
CA ASP A 276 10.99 19.09 3.70
C ASP A 276 12.05 20.02 3.12
N GLU A 277 12.58 19.75 1.94
CA GLU A 277 13.66 20.51 1.32
C GLU A 277 13.35 20.84 -0.15
N PRO A 278 13.95 21.92 -0.71
CA PRO A 278 13.61 22.39 -2.05
C PRO A 278 13.83 21.37 -3.17
N GLY A 279 12.97 21.43 -4.19
CA GLY A 279 13.11 20.67 -5.43
C GLY A 279 12.65 19.22 -5.36
N ALA A 280 12.07 18.78 -4.26
CA ALA A 280 11.54 17.42 -4.13
C ALA A 280 10.34 17.20 -5.08
N GLU A 281 10.21 15.98 -5.62
CA GLU A 281 9.12 15.58 -6.52
C GLU A 281 8.46 14.28 -6.01
N ALA A 282 7.13 14.31 -5.90
CA ALA A 282 6.33 13.15 -5.48
C ALA A 282 5.24 12.83 -6.50
N LYS A 283 5.27 11.62 -7.07
CA LYS A 283 4.21 11.09 -7.93
C LYS A 283 3.54 9.92 -7.25
N MET A 284 2.23 10.01 -7.05
CA MET A 284 1.44 8.98 -6.39
C MET A 284 0.27 8.53 -7.27
N TYR A 285 0.21 7.26 -7.54
CA TYR A 285 -0.81 6.64 -8.37
C TYR A 285 -1.55 5.55 -7.61
N GLY A 286 -2.83 5.36 -7.94
CA GLY A 286 -3.62 4.29 -7.37
C GLY A 286 -4.67 3.76 -8.33
N LEU A 287 -4.84 2.43 -8.35
CA LEU A 287 -5.90 1.75 -9.07
C LEU A 287 -6.59 0.75 -8.14
N GLY A 288 -7.92 0.89 -7.99
CA GLY A 288 -8.76 -0.04 -7.24
C GLY A 288 -9.79 -0.74 -8.13
N LEU A 289 -9.83 -2.07 -8.08
CA LEU A 289 -10.88 -2.88 -8.68
C LEU A 289 -11.75 -3.45 -7.55
N ILE A 290 -12.95 -2.91 -7.41
CA ILE A 290 -13.79 -3.07 -6.21
C ILE A 290 -15.13 -3.70 -6.61
N ASP A 291 -15.49 -4.82 -6.01
CA ASP A 291 -16.79 -5.47 -6.23
C ASP A 291 -17.37 -6.04 -4.93
N ARG A 292 -18.45 -6.81 -5.04
CA ARG A 292 -19.13 -7.45 -3.90
C ARG A 292 -19.44 -6.43 -2.80
N THR A 293 -18.93 -6.67 -1.59
CA THR A 293 -19.04 -5.77 -0.43
C THR A 293 -17.70 -5.19 0.00
N GLN A 294 -16.71 -5.23 -0.89
CA GLN A 294 -15.36 -4.73 -0.62
C GLN A 294 -15.37 -3.23 -0.35
N ILE A 295 -14.46 -2.81 0.52
CA ILE A 295 -14.26 -1.41 0.88
C ILE A 295 -12.78 -1.07 0.68
N ILE A 296 -12.50 -0.20 -0.28
CA ILE A 296 -11.14 0.24 -0.58
C ILE A 296 -11.05 1.76 -0.39
N GLU A 297 -10.18 2.17 0.51
CA GLU A 297 -9.95 3.57 0.84
C GLU A 297 -8.50 3.96 0.52
N ASN A 298 -8.31 5.05 -0.20
CA ASN A 298 -7.01 5.62 -0.51
C ASN A 298 -6.96 7.06 -0.01
N LEU A 299 -6.04 7.35 0.91
CA LEU A 299 -5.83 8.66 1.48
C LEU A 299 -4.40 9.11 1.17
N GLY A 300 -4.26 10.31 0.60
CA GLY A 300 -2.98 10.89 0.24
C GLY A 300 -2.83 12.29 0.81
N PHE A 301 -1.94 12.46 1.80
CA PHE A 301 -1.62 13.73 2.42
C PHE A 301 -0.23 14.16 1.97
N ILE A 302 -0.14 15.29 1.28
CA ILE A 302 1.15 15.84 0.81
C ILE A 302 1.36 17.20 1.43
N HIS A 303 2.46 17.35 2.14
CA HIS A 303 2.89 18.59 2.75
C HIS A 303 4.08 19.17 1.97
N HIS A 304 3.85 20.27 1.27
CA HIS A 304 4.89 21.07 0.65
C HIS A 304 5.44 22.03 1.71
N ASN A 305 6.54 21.64 2.35
CA ASN A 305 7.18 22.42 3.41
C ASN A 305 8.28 23.35 2.88
N ALA A 306 8.73 23.12 1.63
CA ALA A 306 9.81 23.86 0.99
C ALA A 306 9.47 24.31 -0.44
N GLU A 307 10.22 25.26 -0.97
CA GLU A 307 10.01 25.84 -2.30
C GLU A 307 10.39 24.89 -3.45
N ASN A 308 9.88 25.20 -4.66
CA ASN A 308 10.19 24.48 -5.90
C ASN A 308 9.83 22.98 -5.89
N CYS A 309 8.91 22.55 -5.04
CA CYS A 309 8.48 21.17 -4.95
C CYS A 309 7.31 20.87 -5.91
N ASN A 310 7.29 19.65 -6.45
CA ASN A 310 6.26 19.21 -7.38
C ASN A 310 5.55 17.97 -6.85
N SER A 311 4.21 17.93 -6.93
CA SER A 311 3.45 16.74 -6.61
C SER A 311 2.36 16.43 -7.62
N TYR A 312 2.13 15.15 -7.86
CA TYR A 312 1.07 14.66 -8.71
C TYR A 312 0.40 13.43 -8.06
N GLN A 313 -0.93 13.50 -7.92
CA GLN A 313 -1.74 12.38 -7.43
C GLN A 313 -2.77 11.98 -8.49
N ALA A 314 -2.82 10.70 -8.88
CA ALA A 314 -3.83 10.19 -9.79
C ALA A 314 -4.41 8.87 -9.27
N PHE A 315 -5.69 8.87 -8.94
CA PHE A 315 -6.40 7.69 -8.45
C PHE A 315 -7.57 7.32 -9.35
N LYS A 316 -7.69 6.03 -9.65
CA LYS A 316 -8.79 5.48 -10.43
C LYS A 316 -9.40 4.28 -9.73
N ASN A 317 -10.73 4.20 -9.75
CA ASN A 317 -11.46 3.05 -9.24
C ASN A 317 -12.52 2.60 -10.24
N ILE A 318 -12.64 1.30 -10.39
CA ILE A 318 -13.79 0.63 -11.04
C ILE A 318 -14.54 -0.08 -9.93
N ILE A 319 -15.81 0.26 -9.76
CA ILE A 319 -16.61 -0.19 -8.62
C ILE A 319 -17.88 -0.84 -9.12
N ASP A 320 -18.09 -2.08 -8.70
CA ASP A 320 -19.24 -2.89 -9.09
C ASP A 320 -20.04 -3.38 -7.88
N GLU A 321 -21.20 -3.94 -8.12
CA GLU A 321 -22.12 -4.54 -7.13
C GLU A 321 -22.39 -3.59 -5.96
N LYS A 322 -22.00 -3.95 -4.72
CA LYS A 322 -22.14 -3.14 -3.51
C LYS A 322 -20.79 -2.62 -2.99
N GLY A 323 -19.77 -2.66 -3.87
CA GLY A 323 -18.43 -2.17 -3.56
C GLY A 323 -18.43 -0.70 -3.15
N ARG A 324 -17.51 -0.33 -2.27
CA ARG A 324 -17.36 1.03 -1.77
C ARG A 324 -15.92 1.51 -1.96
N GLY A 325 -15.75 2.62 -2.67
CA GLY A 325 -14.49 3.33 -2.80
C GLY A 325 -14.47 4.59 -1.94
N LEU A 326 -13.28 4.96 -1.44
CA LEU A 326 -13.04 6.27 -0.86
C LEU A 326 -11.71 6.81 -1.38
N PHE A 327 -11.71 8.06 -1.81
CA PHE A 327 -10.51 8.83 -2.05
C PHE A 327 -10.54 10.10 -1.21
N ASN A 328 -9.52 10.32 -0.38
CA ASN A 328 -9.32 11.57 0.34
C ASN A 328 -7.90 12.05 0.06
N GLY A 329 -7.78 13.07 -0.77
CA GLY A 329 -6.51 13.69 -1.10
C GLY A 329 -6.42 15.06 -0.45
N HIS A 330 -5.35 15.32 0.29
CA HIS A 330 -5.12 16.58 0.97
C HIS A 330 -3.71 17.08 0.63
N ILE A 331 -3.64 18.26 0.04
CA ILE A 331 -2.38 18.93 -0.25
C ILE A 331 -2.31 20.20 0.59
N THR A 332 -1.26 20.31 1.40
CA THR A 332 -0.94 21.50 2.19
C THR A 332 0.30 22.17 1.62
N VAL A 333 0.21 23.46 1.31
CA VAL A 333 1.35 24.27 0.83
C VAL A 333 1.65 25.33 1.86
N MET A 334 2.80 25.20 2.53
CA MET A 334 3.21 26.09 3.62
C MET A 334 3.61 27.48 3.08
N PRO A 335 3.59 28.56 3.90
CA PRO A 335 3.85 29.93 3.44
C PRO A 335 5.17 30.11 2.69
N GLY A 336 6.22 29.39 3.09
CA GLY A 336 7.54 29.41 2.44
C GLY A 336 7.66 28.54 1.19
N ALA A 337 6.70 27.70 0.89
CA ALA A 337 6.74 26.74 -0.22
C ALA A 337 6.36 27.35 -1.56
N GLN A 338 7.06 28.45 -1.95
CA GLN A 338 6.83 29.14 -3.20
C GLN A 338 7.21 28.27 -4.42
N LYS A 339 6.64 28.56 -5.59
CA LYS A 339 6.83 27.82 -6.85
C LYS A 339 6.46 26.35 -6.77
N THR A 340 5.56 26.00 -5.86
CA THR A 340 4.94 24.67 -5.80
C THR A 340 4.05 24.44 -7.02
N ASN A 341 4.17 23.24 -7.63
CA ASN A 341 3.20 22.72 -8.58
C ASN A 341 2.57 21.46 -8.01
N ALA A 342 1.26 21.49 -7.73
CA ALA A 342 0.57 20.37 -7.10
C ALA A 342 -0.73 20.04 -7.83
N TYR A 343 -0.84 18.81 -8.31
CA TYR A 343 -2.01 18.34 -9.06
C TYR A 343 -2.58 17.06 -8.45
N GLN A 344 -3.92 17.00 -8.42
CA GLN A 344 -4.64 15.89 -7.82
C GLN A 344 -5.85 15.52 -8.68
N ILE A 345 -5.95 14.27 -9.08
CA ILE A 345 -7.04 13.75 -9.91
C ILE A 345 -7.58 12.45 -9.31
N ALA A 346 -8.92 12.38 -9.18
CA ALA A 346 -9.60 11.14 -8.80
C ALA A 346 -10.74 10.83 -9.78
N ARG A 347 -10.65 9.71 -10.49
CA ARG A 347 -11.66 9.27 -11.46
C ARG A 347 -12.26 7.94 -11.05
N ASN A 348 -13.58 7.83 -11.09
CA ASN A 348 -14.28 6.65 -10.63
C ASN A 348 -15.39 6.26 -11.61
N ILE A 349 -15.47 4.96 -11.91
CA ILE A 349 -16.54 4.37 -12.71
C ILE A 349 -17.37 3.48 -11.80
N LEU A 350 -18.69 3.73 -11.75
CA LEU A 350 -19.68 2.89 -11.08
C LEU A 350 -20.40 2.04 -12.13
N LEU A 351 -20.29 0.72 -12.00
CA LEU A 351 -20.89 -0.23 -12.96
C LEU A 351 -22.33 -0.58 -12.59
N THR A 352 -22.69 -0.47 -11.31
CA THR A 352 -24.03 -0.79 -10.77
C THR A 352 -24.60 0.35 -9.93
N ALA A 353 -25.91 0.33 -9.70
CA ALA A 353 -26.61 1.35 -8.91
C ALA A 353 -26.31 1.30 -7.40
N ASP A 354 -25.87 0.12 -6.88
CA ASP A 354 -25.54 -0.05 -5.48
C ASP A 354 -24.07 0.28 -5.17
N ALA A 355 -23.21 0.37 -6.20
CA ALA A 355 -21.82 0.80 -6.07
C ALA A 355 -21.74 2.23 -5.55
N ARG A 356 -20.78 2.50 -4.67
CA ARG A 356 -20.62 3.83 -4.03
C ARG A 356 -19.18 4.27 -3.99
N VAL A 357 -18.96 5.58 -4.14
CA VAL A 357 -17.65 6.19 -3.93
C VAL A 357 -17.79 7.53 -3.22
N PHE A 358 -16.87 7.80 -2.31
CA PHE A 358 -16.70 9.08 -1.65
C PHE A 358 -15.40 9.70 -2.13
N VAL A 359 -15.46 10.91 -2.68
CA VAL A 359 -14.27 11.60 -3.22
C VAL A 359 -14.18 12.96 -2.55
N LYS A 360 -13.07 13.17 -1.84
CA LYS A 360 -12.81 14.39 -1.08
C LYS A 360 -11.42 14.93 -1.41
N PRO A 361 -11.23 15.63 -2.55
CA PRO A 361 -9.99 16.36 -2.80
C PRO A 361 -9.98 17.66 -2.00
N PHE A 362 -8.87 18.00 -1.35
CA PHE A 362 -8.75 19.18 -0.52
C PHE A 362 -7.37 19.87 -0.74
N LEU A 363 -7.37 21.21 -0.78
CA LEU A 363 -6.20 22.05 -0.93
C LEU A 363 -6.17 23.11 0.17
N GLU A 364 -5.06 23.17 0.92
CA GLU A 364 -4.74 24.23 1.87
C GLU A 364 -3.49 24.97 1.37
N ILE A 365 -3.66 26.16 0.85
CA ILE A 365 -2.59 26.89 0.20
C ILE A 365 -2.32 28.17 0.95
N TYR A 366 -1.12 28.29 1.51
CA TYR A 366 -0.65 29.45 2.28
C TYR A 366 0.49 30.20 1.60
N ALA A 367 0.85 29.84 0.34
CA ALA A 367 1.85 30.51 -0.49
C ALA A 367 1.21 31.16 -1.70
N ASP A 368 1.77 32.25 -2.22
CA ASP A 368 1.20 33.08 -3.28
C ASP A 368 1.60 32.65 -4.69
N ASP A 369 2.88 32.31 -4.90
CA ASP A 369 3.42 31.94 -6.23
C ASP A 369 3.40 30.41 -6.41
N VAL A 370 2.21 29.86 -6.67
CA VAL A 370 2.00 28.41 -6.80
C VAL A 370 1.02 28.08 -7.92
N LYS A 371 1.08 26.83 -8.40
CA LYS A 371 0.11 26.25 -9.36
C LYS A 371 -0.47 24.97 -8.74
N CYS A 372 -1.66 25.10 -8.18
CA CYS A 372 -2.33 23.97 -7.53
C CYS A 372 -3.72 23.78 -8.14
N SER A 373 -4.04 22.53 -8.46
CA SER A 373 -5.38 22.19 -8.92
C SER A 373 -5.78 20.77 -8.50
N HIS A 374 -7.09 20.57 -8.40
CA HIS A 374 -7.64 19.24 -8.22
C HIS A 374 -8.81 19.01 -9.18
N GLY A 375 -9.05 17.73 -9.51
CA GLY A 375 -10.19 17.31 -10.29
C GLY A 375 -10.75 15.99 -9.79
N SER A 376 -12.06 15.84 -9.85
CA SER A 376 -12.69 14.56 -9.53
C SER A 376 -13.86 14.28 -10.48
N SER A 377 -14.05 13.01 -10.80
CA SER A 377 -15.21 12.57 -11.55
C SER A 377 -15.75 11.25 -10.99
N ILE A 378 -17.08 11.15 -11.00
CA ILE A 378 -17.83 9.94 -10.71
C ILE A 378 -18.78 9.75 -11.89
N GLY A 379 -18.67 8.65 -12.60
CA GLY A 379 -19.48 8.39 -13.78
C GLY A 379 -19.76 6.90 -13.99
N LYS A 380 -20.36 6.61 -15.14
CA LYS A 380 -20.54 5.26 -15.67
C LYS A 380 -19.57 5.07 -16.83
N LEU A 381 -19.55 3.86 -17.40
CA LEU A 381 -18.98 3.64 -18.73
C LEU A 381 -19.69 4.55 -19.75
N ASP A 382 -18.94 5.06 -20.71
CA ASP A 382 -19.44 5.91 -21.77
C ASP A 382 -20.41 5.11 -22.66
N ASP A 383 -21.70 5.48 -22.62
CA ASP A 383 -22.76 4.80 -23.34
C ASP A 383 -22.60 4.96 -24.88
N ASP A 384 -22.07 6.09 -25.35
CA ASP A 384 -21.83 6.33 -26.78
C ASP A 384 -20.67 5.49 -27.29
N ALA A 385 -19.57 5.41 -26.50
CA ALA A 385 -18.45 4.54 -26.80
C ALA A 385 -18.86 3.05 -26.77
N LEU A 386 -19.68 2.66 -25.79
CA LEU A 386 -20.23 1.30 -25.71
C LEU A 386 -21.07 0.97 -26.94
N PHE A 387 -21.99 1.86 -27.29
CA PHE A 387 -22.83 1.71 -28.49
C PHE A 387 -21.99 1.62 -29.76
N TYR A 388 -20.98 2.48 -29.92
CA TYR A 388 -20.08 2.45 -31.08
C TYR A 388 -19.38 1.10 -31.25
N LEU A 389 -18.83 0.55 -30.14
CA LEU A 389 -18.18 -0.78 -30.17
C LEU A 389 -19.15 -1.89 -30.53
N MET A 390 -20.38 -1.84 -30.01
CA MET A 390 -21.43 -2.81 -30.35
C MET A 390 -21.85 -2.76 -31.84
N GLN A 391 -21.91 -1.55 -32.43
CA GLN A 391 -22.18 -1.38 -33.84
C GLN A 391 -21.06 -1.95 -34.74
N ARG A 392 -19.86 -2.14 -34.22
CA ARG A 392 -18.73 -2.81 -34.90
C ARG A 392 -18.72 -4.33 -34.72
N GLY A 393 -19.77 -4.89 -34.12
CA GLY A 393 -19.92 -6.33 -33.92
C GLY A 393 -19.28 -6.88 -32.63
N ILE A 394 -18.82 -6.01 -31.73
CA ILE A 394 -18.32 -6.44 -30.45
C ILE A 394 -19.52 -6.65 -29.52
N CYS A 395 -19.61 -7.80 -28.85
CA CYS A 395 -20.70 -8.04 -27.91
C CYS A 395 -20.59 -7.09 -26.70
N GLU A 396 -21.71 -6.78 -26.04
CA GLU A 396 -21.79 -5.81 -24.94
C GLU A 396 -20.78 -6.10 -23.83
N ARG A 397 -20.64 -7.36 -23.41
CA ARG A 397 -19.69 -7.78 -22.39
C ARG A 397 -18.26 -7.37 -22.74
N ASN A 398 -17.84 -7.69 -23.96
CA ASN A 398 -16.48 -7.41 -24.42
C ASN A 398 -16.25 -5.92 -24.65
N ALA A 399 -17.25 -5.18 -25.10
CA ALA A 399 -17.19 -3.73 -25.22
C ALA A 399 -17.00 -3.07 -23.85
N LYS A 400 -17.72 -3.53 -22.82
CA LYS A 400 -17.52 -3.08 -21.44
C LYS A 400 -16.10 -3.37 -20.93
N LEU A 401 -15.58 -4.59 -21.16
CA LEU A 401 -14.21 -4.96 -20.78
C LEU A 401 -13.15 -4.06 -21.44
N LEU A 402 -13.31 -3.78 -22.74
CA LEU A 402 -12.40 -2.88 -23.46
C LEU A 402 -12.41 -1.45 -22.88
N LEU A 403 -13.59 -0.92 -22.56
CA LEU A 403 -13.71 0.41 -21.97
C LEU A 403 -13.12 0.47 -20.54
N MET A 404 -13.35 -0.56 -19.72
CA MET A 404 -12.74 -0.66 -18.40
C MET A 404 -11.22 -0.76 -18.48
N TYR A 405 -10.70 -1.57 -19.39
CA TYR A 405 -9.27 -1.68 -19.63
C TYR A 405 -8.67 -0.34 -20.10
N ALA A 406 -9.29 0.32 -21.07
CA ALA A 406 -8.86 1.63 -21.54
C ALA A 406 -8.85 2.67 -20.41
N PHE A 407 -9.81 2.58 -19.47
CA PHE A 407 -9.84 3.45 -18.30
C PHE A 407 -8.66 3.23 -17.35
N THR A 408 -8.15 2.01 -17.23
CA THR A 408 -7.02 1.69 -16.32
C THR A 408 -5.66 2.00 -16.93
N ASN A 409 -5.58 2.10 -18.27
CA ASN A 409 -4.32 2.06 -19.02
C ASN A 409 -3.33 3.16 -18.63
N ASP A 410 -3.76 4.38 -18.40
CA ASP A 410 -2.86 5.48 -18.02
C ASP A 410 -2.19 5.29 -16.63
N ILE A 411 -2.82 4.52 -15.72
CA ILE A 411 -2.16 4.11 -14.47
C ILE A 411 -1.19 2.93 -14.72
N ILE A 412 -1.55 2.01 -15.61
CA ILE A 412 -0.70 0.87 -15.97
C ILE A 412 0.59 1.34 -16.67
N GLU A 413 0.49 2.36 -17.51
CA GLU A 413 1.64 2.94 -18.22
C GLU A 413 2.70 3.53 -17.26
N GLU A 414 2.32 3.88 -16.03
CA GLU A 414 3.24 4.33 -14.99
C GLU A 414 4.08 3.20 -14.35
N ILE A 415 3.90 1.95 -14.80
CA ILE A 415 4.75 0.82 -14.38
C ILE A 415 5.96 0.77 -15.32
N HIS A 416 7.15 1.07 -14.78
CA HIS A 416 8.40 1.14 -15.56
C HIS A 416 9.11 -0.22 -15.70
N ILE A 417 8.61 -1.27 -15.04
CA ILE A 417 9.14 -2.64 -15.11
C ILE A 417 8.23 -3.44 -16.05
N GLU A 418 8.73 -3.85 -17.22
CA GLU A 418 7.94 -4.53 -18.24
C GLU A 418 7.30 -5.84 -17.77
N ASP A 419 8.04 -6.65 -17.01
CA ASP A 419 7.51 -7.91 -16.47
C ASP A 419 6.39 -7.67 -15.46
N LEU A 420 6.54 -6.67 -14.59
CA LEU A 420 5.50 -6.25 -13.64
C LEU A 420 4.29 -5.69 -14.39
N LYS A 421 4.50 -4.87 -15.41
CA LYS A 421 3.45 -4.31 -16.25
C LYS A 421 2.64 -5.41 -16.93
N ARG A 422 3.31 -6.39 -17.53
CA ARG A 422 2.68 -7.55 -18.17
C ARG A 422 1.87 -8.38 -17.17
N GLN A 423 2.43 -8.68 -16.00
CA GLN A 423 1.70 -9.39 -14.94
C GLN A 423 0.48 -8.60 -14.47
N THR A 424 0.62 -7.29 -14.26
CA THR A 424 -0.47 -6.40 -13.87
C THR A 424 -1.62 -6.41 -14.88
N ILE A 425 -1.31 -6.31 -16.18
CA ILE A 425 -2.30 -6.43 -17.26
C ILE A 425 -3.03 -7.77 -17.17
N GLY A 426 -2.30 -8.86 -17.02
CA GLY A 426 -2.87 -10.19 -16.85
C GLY A 426 -3.79 -10.31 -15.62
N MET A 427 -3.38 -9.74 -14.49
CA MET A 427 -4.18 -9.72 -13.24
C MET A 427 -5.46 -8.88 -13.41
N ILE A 428 -5.37 -7.69 -14.01
CA ILE A 428 -6.53 -6.83 -14.28
C ILE A 428 -7.50 -7.55 -15.22
N ASN A 429 -7.02 -8.17 -16.28
CA ASN A 429 -7.86 -8.92 -17.21
C ASN A 429 -8.60 -10.07 -16.51
N ARG A 430 -7.90 -10.88 -15.72
CA ARG A 430 -8.53 -11.95 -14.93
C ARG A 430 -9.56 -11.40 -13.95
N ARG A 431 -9.23 -10.29 -13.27
CA ARG A 431 -10.11 -9.65 -12.30
C ARG A 431 -11.40 -9.11 -12.95
N LEU A 432 -11.27 -8.40 -14.07
CA LEU A 432 -12.42 -7.87 -14.82
C LEU A 432 -13.26 -8.98 -15.46
N ASN A 433 -12.68 -10.13 -15.77
CA ASN A 433 -13.40 -11.33 -16.24
C ASN A 433 -14.04 -12.16 -15.11
N GLY A 434 -13.80 -11.82 -13.84
CA GLY A 434 -14.31 -12.57 -12.68
C GLY A 434 -13.47 -13.78 -12.29
N GLU A 435 -12.26 -13.95 -12.83
CA GLU A 435 -11.40 -15.13 -12.63
C GLU A 435 -10.48 -15.04 -11.41
N LEU A 436 -10.26 -13.85 -10.84
CA LEU A 436 -9.44 -13.62 -9.61
C LEU A 436 -10.26 -13.69 -8.32
N THR A 437 -11.46 -14.19 -8.40
CA THR A 437 -12.15 -14.56 -7.18
C THR A 437 -11.48 -15.83 -6.66
N SER A 438 -11.16 -15.89 -5.39
CA SER A 438 -10.77 -17.11 -4.67
C SER A 438 -11.93 -18.13 -4.67
N CYS A 439 -12.53 -18.38 -5.84
CA CYS A 439 -13.69 -19.18 -6.06
C CYS A 439 -13.29 -20.43 -6.85
N ASP A 440 -13.10 -21.52 -6.14
CA ASP A 440 -13.24 -22.87 -6.71
C ASP A 440 -14.67 -23.15 -7.22
N GLN A 441 -15.56 -22.15 -7.22
CA GLN A 441 -16.98 -22.26 -7.53
C GLN A 441 -17.50 -21.15 -8.48
N CYS A 442 -16.80 -20.87 -9.56
CA CYS A 442 -17.44 -20.11 -10.63
C CYS A 442 -18.34 -21.03 -11.47
N VAL A 443 -19.66 -20.99 -11.20
CA VAL A 443 -20.70 -21.76 -11.90
C VAL A 443 -20.91 -21.28 -13.36
N LEU A 444 -20.36 -20.13 -13.73
CA LEU A 444 -20.38 -19.62 -15.09
C LEU A 444 -19.06 -20.00 -15.78
N GLY A 445 -19.08 -21.14 -16.50
CA GLY A 445 -18.01 -21.52 -17.42
C GLY A 445 -17.80 -20.43 -18.47
N CYS A 446 -17.01 -19.42 -18.14
CA CYS A 446 -16.62 -18.37 -19.05
C CYS A 446 -15.60 -18.95 -20.02
N THR A 447 -15.99 -19.18 -21.26
CA THR A 447 -15.06 -19.42 -22.37
C THR A 447 -14.02 -18.29 -22.37
N LYS A 448 -12.74 -18.64 -22.38
CA LYS A 448 -11.61 -17.72 -22.47
C LYS A 448 -11.91 -16.71 -23.58
N PHE A 449 -11.92 -15.43 -23.19
CA PHE A 449 -12.09 -14.35 -24.15
C PHE A 449 -10.71 -13.85 -24.55
N GLU A 450 -10.37 -14.05 -25.83
CA GLU A 450 -9.22 -13.42 -26.45
C GLU A 450 -9.66 -12.09 -27.07
N ILE A 451 -9.01 -10.99 -26.70
CA ILE A 451 -9.25 -9.71 -27.37
C ILE A 451 -8.67 -9.84 -28.78
N PRO A 452 -9.48 -9.74 -29.86
CA PRO A 452 -8.98 -9.86 -31.22
C PRO A 452 -7.92 -8.77 -31.47
N GLY A 453 -6.70 -9.20 -31.81
CA GLY A 453 -5.56 -8.30 -32.05
C GLY A 453 -4.66 -8.06 -30.84
N LEU A 454 -5.01 -8.54 -29.65
CA LEU A 454 -4.17 -8.59 -28.47
C LEU A 454 -3.96 -10.06 -28.09
N ASP A 455 -2.97 -10.67 -28.72
CA ASP A 455 -2.54 -12.03 -28.39
C ASP A 455 -1.53 -11.95 -27.26
N PHE A 456 -2.00 -12.08 -26.03
CA PHE A 456 -1.17 -12.00 -24.82
C PHE A 456 -0.16 -13.15 -24.72
N ASP A 457 -0.39 -14.28 -25.43
CA ASP A 457 0.56 -15.40 -25.51
C ASP A 457 1.66 -15.16 -26.56
N LYS A 458 1.50 -14.19 -27.47
CA LYS A 458 2.49 -13.78 -28.48
C LYS A 458 3.27 -12.51 -28.09
N MET A 459 2.96 -11.90 -26.97
CA MET A 459 3.76 -10.83 -26.37
C MET A 459 4.90 -11.38 -25.50
N ASN A 460 5.22 -12.66 -25.68
CA ASN A 460 6.39 -13.35 -25.09
C ASN A 460 7.64 -13.12 -25.95
#